data_427d788d9957768bfd43f5d0e77f3aa9
#
_entry.id   427d788d9957768bfd43f5d0e77f3aa9
#
_cell.length_a   1.000
_cell.length_b   1.000
_cell.length_c   1.000
_cell.angle_alpha   90.00
_cell.angle_beta   90.00
_cell.angle_gamma   90.00
#
_symmetry.space_group_name_H-M   'P 1'
#
loop_
_entity.id
_entity.type
_entity.pdbx_description
1 polymer ?
#
loop_
_entity_poly.entity_id
_entity_poly.type
_entity_poly.pdbx_seq_one_letter_code
_entity_poly.pdbx_strand_id
1 'polypeptide(L)'
;MATVPVPYRVVECSAESADTATIALEPVGSPLPAFAPGQYAMVYAFGVGDIPLSVCGIDGHRLTHTVRSVGATSAALRSLRPGTRVGVRGPFGTAWDLDAASGRDLLVVAGGIGLAPLRPLVHDALAAPQRYGRLNVLIGARTPGDLLYTEESRRWRDAARTLVTVDRPDATWTGDVGVVTALLDRAAFDPANSVAFVCGPEVMIRATARELVHRAVDPDRIRVSLERTMHCATGHCGHCQLGPLLLCRDGPVVTWTHAQTLLFVREL
;
A
#
# COMPACT_ATOMS: atom_id res chain seq x y z
N MET A 1 -1.29 17.26 -15.62
CA MET A 1 -1.83 16.77 -14.31
C MET A 1 -2.81 17.81 -13.79
N ALA A 2 -3.97 17.39 -13.31
CA ALA A 2 -4.97 18.30 -12.75
C ALA A 2 -4.45 18.92 -11.44
N THR A 3 -4.21 20.22 -11.44
CA THR A 3 -3.85 20.99 -10.24
C THR A 3 -5.06 21.32 -9.39
N VAL A 4 -6.25 21.32 -9.99
CA VAL A 4 -7.54 21.55 -9.33
C VAL A 4 -8.17 20.20 -9.02
N PRO A 5 -8.70 20.00 -7.80
CA PRO A 5 -9.39 18.76 -7.46
C PRO A 5 -10.64 18.53 -8.33
N VAL A 6 -10.76 17.32 -8.88
CA VAL A 6 -11.96 16.87 -9.61
C VAL A 6 -12.96 16.33 -8.59
N PRO A 7 -14.27 16.67 -8.68
CA PRO A 7 -15.25 16.19 -7.73
C PRO A 7 -15.54 14.70 -7.91
N TYR A 8 -15.45 13.96 -6.82
CA TYR A 8 -15.85 12.57 -6.67
C TYR A 8 -16.93 12.48 -5.58
N ARG A 9 -17.74 11.44 -5.65
CA ARG A 9 -18.76 11.13 -4.66
C ARG A 9 -18.41 9.82 -3.95
N VAL A 10 -18.54 9.81 -2.65
CA VAL A 10 -18.48 8.57 -1.84
C VAL A 10 -19.69 7.72 -2.19
N VAL A 11 -19.47 6.49 -2.63
CA VAL A 11 -20.55 5.53 -2.92
C VAL A 11 -20.63 4.43 -1.87
N GLU A 12 -19.52 4.16 -1.18
CA GLU A 12 -19.44 3.17 -0.13
C GLU A 12 -18.46 3.61 0.96
N CYS A 13 -18.73 3.24 2.21
CA CYS A 13 -17.82 3.42 3.33
C CYS A 13 -17.98 2.22 4.26
N SER A 14 -16.92 1.45 4.45
CA SER A 14 -16.87 0.28 5.34
C SER A 14 -15.80 0.47 6.42
N ALA A 15 -16.14 0.12 7.66
CA ALA A 15 -15.15 0.11 8.75
C ALA A 15 -14.25 -1.12 8.61
N GLU A 16 -12.94 -0.90 8.70
CA GLU A 16 -11.93 -1.96 8.71
C GLU A 16 -11.47 -2.25 10.15
N SER A 17 -11.30 -1.20 10.95
CA SER A 17 -10.92 -1.26 12.36
C SER A 17 -11.52 -0.10 13.14
N ALA A 18 -11.20 0.01 14.43
CA ALA A 18 -11.69 1.09 15.28
C ALA A 18 -11.32 2.49 14.75
N ASP A 19 -10.16 2.63 14.11
CA ASP A 19 -9.64 3.92 13.60
C ASP A 19 -9.51 3.99 12.07
N THR A 20 -9.87 2.94 11.34
CA THR A 20 -9.62 2.81 9.89
C THR A 20 -10.91 2.47 9.15
N ALA A 21 -11.12 3.10 8.00
CA ALA A 21 -12.24 2.81 7.10
C ALA A 21 -11.77 2.77 5.64
N THR A 22 -12.46 2.00 4.83
CA THR A 22 -12.29 1.95 3.38
C THR A 22 -13.44 2.71 2.73
N ILE A 23 -13.12 3.66 1.84
CA ILE A 23 -14.07 4.48 1.09
C ILE A 23 -13.94 4.21 -0.41
N ALA A 24 -15.07 4.05 -1.08
CA ALA A 24 -15.13 3.94 -2.53
C ALA A 24 -15.68 5.24 -3.12
N LEU A 25 -15.01 5.74 -4.16
CA LEU A 25 -15.24 7.03 -4.78
C LEU A 25 -15.56 6.86 -6.26
N GLU A 26 -16.63 7.50 -6.75
CA GLU A 26 -16.97 7.59 -8.17
C GLU A 26 -16.90 9.03 -8.65
N PRO A 27 -16.45 9.28 -9.91
CA PRO A 27 -16.38 10.63 -10.46
C PRO A 27 -17.76 11.25 -10.61
N VAL A 28 -17.86 12.56 -10.35
CA VAL A 28 -19.03 13.38 -10.64
C VAL A 28 -18.75 14.20 -11.89
N GLY A 29 -18.90 13.61 -13.05
CA GLY A 29 -18.52 14.22 -14.34
C GLY A 29 -17.32 13.51 -14.96
N SER A 30 -16.44 14.26 -15.61
CA SER A 30 -15.25 13.68 -16.28
C SER A 30 -14.31 13.04 -15.25
N PRO A 31 -13.92 11.77 -15.44
CA PRO A 31 -13.03 11.09 -14.52
C PRO A 31 -11.58 11.60 -14.64
N LEU A 32 -10.79 11.30 -13.62
CA LEU A 32 -9.32 11.39 -13.70
C LEU A 32 -8.77 10.32 -14.66
N PRO A 33 -7.52 10.48 -15.16
CA PRO A 33 -6.82 9.43 -15.87
C PRO A 33 -6.78 8.12 -15.06
N ALA A 34 -6.59 6.99 -15.74
CA ALA A 34 -6.50 5.69 -15.08
C ALA A 34 -5.34 5.63 -14.08
N PHE A 35 -5.60 5.02 -12.93
CA PHE A 35 -4.61 4.75 -11.90
C PHE A 35 -4.01 3.36 -12.10
N ALA A 36 -2.77 3.20 -11.67
CA ALA A 36 -2.11 1.91 -11.57
C ALA A 36 -1.86 1.52 -10.10
N PRO A 37 -1.79 0.22 -9.77
CA PRO A 37 -1.42 -0.27 -8.43
C PRO A 37 -0.11 0.34 -7.94
N GLY A 38 -0.11 0.88 -6.71
CA GLY A 38 1.03 1.58 -6.12
C GLY A 38 0.94 3.11 -6.18
N GLN A 39 0.16 3.65 -7.11
CA GLN A 39 -0.09 5.09 -7.18
C GLN A 39 -1.05 5.56 -6.09
N TYR A 40 -1.10 6.88 -5.90
CA TYR A 40 -1.95 7.52 -4.91
C TYR A 40 -2.70 8.74 -5.50
N ALA A 41 -3.71 9.17 -4.78
CA ALA A 41 -4.43 10.42 -5.03
C ALA A 41 -4.26 11.38 -3.85
N MET A 42 -4.30 12.69 -4.12
CA MET A 42 -4.58 13.68 -3.09
C MET A 42 -6.10 13.77 -2.95
N VAL A 43 -6.61 13.41 -1.79
CA VAL A 43 -8.06 13.41 -1.50
C VAL A 43 -8.38 14.56 -0.57
N TYR A 44 -9.23 15.47 -1.03
CA TYR A 44 -9.59 16.71 -0.36
C TYR A 44 -10.96 16.59 0.34
N ALA A 45 -10.94 16.69 1.65
CA ALA A 45 -12.13 16.89 2.46
C ALA A 45 -12.48 18.38 2.48
N PHE A 46 -13.59 18.78 1.87
CA PHE A 46 -13.96 20.19 1.73
C PHE A 46 -14.04 20.89 3.10
N GLY A 47 -13.36 22.05 3.19
CA GLY A 47 -13.28 22.84 4.43
C GLY A 47 -12.28 22.34 5.47
N VAL A 48 -11.57 21.22 5.23
CA VAL A 48 -10.61 20.64 6.18
C VAL A 48 -9.19 20.58 5.61
N GLY A 49 -9.01 20.02 4.40
CA GLY A 49 -7.71 19.88 3.76
C GLY A 49 -7.62 18.63 2.88
N ASP A 50 -6.45 18.40 2.28
CA ASP A 50 -6.18 17.21 1.48
C ASP A 50 -5.01 16.39 2.05
N ILE A 51 -5.04 15.09 1.80
CA ILE A 51 -3.96 14.17 2.15
C ILE A 51 -3.71 13.17 1.01
N PRO A 52 -2.47 12.66 0.88
CA PRO A 52 -2.17 11.56 -0.02
C PRO A 52 -2.79 10.26 0.51
N LEU A 53 -3.52 9.57 -0.35
CA LEU A 53 -4.07 8.25 -0.07
C LEU A 53 -3.75 7.30 -1.22
N SER A 54 -3.06 6.21 -0.92
CA SER A 54 -2.81 5.14 -1.89
C SER A 54 -4.13 4.58 -2.40
N VAL A 55 -4.19 4.21 -3.68
CA VAL A 55 -5.33 3.44 -4.17
C VAL A 55 -5.21 2.00 -3.65
N CYS A 56 -6.30 1.50 -3.07
CA CYS A 56 -6.39 0.12 -2.59
C CYS A 56 -7.42 -0.72 -3.39
N GLY A 57 -8.05 -0.11 -4.38
CA GLY A 57 -8.90 -0.77 -5.36
C GLY A 57 -9.15 0.14 -6.54
N ILE A 58 -9.16 -0.47 -7.74
CA ILE A 58 -9.37 0.21 -9.02
C ILE A 58 -10.39 -0.63 -9.79
N ASP A 59 -11.53 -0.02 -10.13
CA ASP A 59 -12.56 -0.64 -10.97
C ASP A 59 -13.03 0.41 -11.98
N GLY A 60 -12.44 0.39 -13.16
CA GLY A 60 -12.60 1.44 -14.15
C GLY A 60 -12.18 2.80 -13.59
N HIS A 61 -13.14 3.70 -13.38
CA HIS A 61 -12.92 5.03 -12.79
C HIS A 61 -13.31 5.12 -11.31
N ARG A 62 -13.85 4.04 -10.75
CA ARG A 62 -14.11 3.93 -9.31
C ARG A 62 -12.80 3.66 -8.59
N LEU A 63 -12.48 4.49 -7.62
CA LEU A 63 -11.28 4.42 -6.80
C LEU A 63 -11.65 4.04 -5.38
N THR A 64 -10.89 3.14 -4.79
CA THR A 64 -11.05 2.77 -3.38
C THR A 64 -9.80 3.17 -2.61
N HIS A 65 -9.99 3.79 -1.45
CA HIS A 65 -8.92 4.22 -0.55
C HIS A 65 -9.22 3.75 0.88
N THR A 66 -8.16 3.36 1.60
CA THR A 66 -8.26 3.05 3.03
C THR A 66 -7.62 4.16 3.83
N VAL A 67 -8.34 4.67 4.81
CA VAL A 67 -7.98 5.86 5.59
C VAL A 67 -7.92 5.50 7.05
N ARG A 68 -6.75 5.71 7.67
CA ARG A 68 -6.60 5.67 9.14
C ARG A 68 -6.70 7.09 9.71
N SER A 69 -7.48 7.24 10.76
CA SER A 69 -7.66 8.52 11.46
C SER A 69 -6.44 8.83 12.32
N VAL A 70 -5.59 9.75 11.85
CA VAL A 70 -4.37 10.21 12.55
C VAL A 70 -4.29 11.73 12.71
N GLY A 71 -5.21 12.46 12.10
CA GLY A 71 -5.29 13.93 12.13
C GLY A 71 -6.64 14.42 11.59
N ALA A 72 -6.85 15.72 11.57
CA ALA A 72 -8.15 16.32 11.23
C ALA A 72 -8.68 15.87 9.86
N THR A 73 -7.85 15.94 8.81
CA THR A 73 -8.27 15.58 7.45
C THR A 73 -8.58 14.09 7.33
N SER A 74 -7.74 13.22 7.88
CA SER A 74 -7.99 11.77 7.84
C SER A 74 -9.21 11.38 8.68
N ALA A 75 -9.46 12.03 9.82
CA ALA A 75 -10.66 11.83 10.62
C ALA A 75 -11.93 12.24 9.84
N ALA A 76 -11.88 13.38 9.14
CA ALA A 76 -12.98 13.84 8.29
C ALA A 76 -13.26 12.84 7.16
N LEU A 77 -12.21 12.39 6.44
CA LEU A 77 -12.34 11.41 5.36
C LEU A 77 -12.85 10.05 5.84
N ARG A 78 -12.37 9.56 7.00
CA ARG A 78 -12.84 8.31 7.59
C ARG A 78 -14.34 8.35 7.95
N SER A 79 -14.85 9.51 8.34
CA SER A 79 -16.25 9.68 8.78
C SER A 79 -17.22 9.99 7.65
N LEU A 80 -16.79 9.98 6.39
CA LEU A 80 -17.63 10.26 5.23
C LEU A 80 -18.76 9.22 5.11
N ARG A 81 -19.88 9.72 4.57
CA ARG A 81 -21.06 8.87 4.29
C ARG A 81 -21.29 8.80 2.78
N PRO A 82 -21.91 7.71 2.28
CA PRO A 82 -22.37 7.66 0.90
C PRO A 82 -23.17 8.90 0.51
N GLY A 83 -22.91 9.43 -0.69
CA GLY A 83 -23.48 10.68 -1.20
C GLY A 83 -22.60 11.92 -0.97
N THR A 84 -21.67 11.89 0.00
CA THR A 84 -20.77 13.02 0.27
C THR A 84 -19.80 13.25 -0.89
N ARG A 85 -19.51 14.52 -1.21
CA ARG A 85 -18.55 14.89 -2.25
C ARG A 85 -17.17 15.15 -1.62
N VAL A 86 -16.14 14.75 -2.34
CA VAL A 86 -14.72 15.03 -2.06
C VAL A 86 -14.04 15.54 -3.31
N GLY A 87 -12.91 16.22 -3.18
CA GLY A 87 -12.06 16.57 -4.31
C GLY A 87 -10.94 15.55 -4.46
N VAL A 88 -10.64 15.12 -5.68
CA VAL A 88 -9.56 14.15 -5.96
C VAL A 88 -8.63 14.71 -7.02
N ARG A 89 -7.32 14.62 -6.77
CA ARG A 89 -6.26 14.93 -7.74
C ARG A 89 -5.39 13.70 -7.92
N GLY A 90 -4.94 13.45 -9.14
CA GLY A 90 -4.07 12.31 -9.46
C GLY A 90 -4.23 11.88 -10.92
N PRO A 91 -3.69 10.71 -11.29
CA PRO A 91 -2.82 9.84 -10.48
C PRO A 91 -1.47 10.48 -10.18
N PHE A 92 -0.90 10.19 -9.02
CA PHE A 92 0.43 10.62 -8.62
C PHE A 92 1.31 9.43 -8.25
N GLY A 93 2.63 9.66 -8.36
CA GLY A 93 3.64 8.70 -7.97
C GLY A 93 3.82 7.54 -8.93
N THR A 94 4.75 6.66 -8.56
CA THR A 94 5.16 5.48 -9.32
C THR A 94 4.28 4.27 -8.98
N ALA A 95 4.13 3.35 -9.95
CA ALA A 95 3.41 2.09 -9.78
C ALA A 95 4.33 0.97 -9.27
N TRP A 96 3.73 -0.16 -8.83
CA TRP A 96 4.44 -1.37 -8.44
C TRP A 96 5.15 -2.07 -9.60
N ASP A 97 4.76 -1.81 -10.85
CA ASP A 97 5.33 -2.44 -12.05
C ASP A 97 5.28 -3.99 -11.98
N LEU A 98 4.09 -4.51 -11.80
CA LEU A 98 3.85 -5.95 -11.68
C LEU A 98 4.22 -6.71 -12.95
N ASP A 99 4.19 -6.05 -14.11
CA ASP A 99 4.56 -6.67 -15.40
C ASP A 99 6.03 -7.10 -15.45
N ALA A 100 6.92 -6.34 -14.81
CA ALA A 100 8.33 -6.70 -14.69
C ALA A 100 8.58 -7.96 -13.83
N ALA A 101 7.58 -8.43 -13.11
CA ALA A 101 7.64 -9.66 -12.31
C ALA A 101 7.10 -10.90 -13.04
N SER A 102 6.78 -10.80 -14.34
CA SER A 102 6.26 -11.92 -15.13
C SER A 102 7.21 -13.12 -15.10
N GLY A 103 6.66 -14.33 -14.90
CA GLY A 103 7.42 -15.59 -14.78
C GLY A 103 8.16 -15.79 -13.45
N ARG A 104 8.01 -14.88 -12.49
CA ARG A 104 8.71 -14.92 -11.19
C ARG A 104 7.77 -15.24 -10.05
N ASP A 105 8.34 -15.75 -8.95
CA ASP A 105 7.63 -15.84 -7.67
C ASP A 105 7.37 -14.42 -7.12
N LEU A 106 6.18 -14.20 -6.61
CA LEU A 106 5.79 -12.93 -5.99
C LEU A 106 5.78 -13.07 -4.47
N LEU A 107 6.44 -12.14 -3.81
CA LEU A 107 6.45 -12.03 -2.36
C LEU A 107 5.90 -10.67 -1.94
N VAL A 108 4.70 -10.63 -1.43
CA VAL A 108 4.02 -9.44 -0.93
C VAL A 108 4.13 -9.40 0.58
N VAL A 109 4.76 -8.36 1.13
CA VAL A 109 4.95 -8.21 2.59
C VAL A 109 4.35 -6.90 3.06
N ALA A 110 3.31 -6.99 3.86
CA ALA A 110 2.52 -5.87 4.35
C ALA A 110 2.60 -5.70 5.85
N GLY A 111 2.69 -4.46 6.33
CA GLY A 111 2.57 -4.09 7.74
C GLY A 111 1.45 -3.09 7.99
N GLY A 112 0.41 -3.50 8.73
CA GLY A 112 -0.73 -2.65 9.06
C GLY A 112 -1.40 -2.05 7.81
N ILE A 113 -1.55 -0.72 7.78
CA ILE A 113 -2.19 -0.02 6.65
C ILE A 113 -1.40 -0.13 5.33
N GLY A 114 -0.13 -0.54 5.38
CA GLY A 114 0.67 -0.82 4.18
C GLY A 114 0.12 -1.96 3.31
N LEU A 115 -0.87 -2.72 3.79
CA LEU A 115 -1.61 -3.66 2.96
C LEU A 115 -2.48 -2.95 1.91
N ALA A 116 -2.93 -1.74 2.17
CA ALA A 116 -3.82 -0.99 1.26
C ALA A 116 -3.20 -0.76 -0.13
N PRO A 117 -1.99 -0.19 -0.30
CA PRO A 117 -1.37 -0.03 -1.62
C PRO A 117 -0.95 -1.35 -2.27
N LEU A 118 -0.81 -2.44 -1.52
CA LEU A 118 -0.46 -3.76 -2.04
C LEU A 118 -1.69 -4.57 -2.49
N ARG A 119 -2.87 -4.24 -1.96
CA ARG A 119 -4.11 -4.97 -2.26
C ARG A 119 -4.44 -5.04 -3.75
N PRO A 120 -4.37 -3.96 -4.56
CA PRO A 120 -4.62 -4.06 -6.01
C PRO A 120 -3.63 -4.97 -6.72
N LEU A 121 -2.36 -4.97 -6.31
CA LEU A 121 -1.33 -5.85 -6.85
C LEU A 121 -1.66 -7.33 -6.58
N VAL A 122 -2.14 -7.65 -5.37
CA VAL A 122 -2.57 -9.02 -5.04
C VAL A 122 -3.76 -9.42 -5.91
N HIS A 123 -4.73 -8.54 -6.12
CA HIS A 123 -5.87 -8.79 -7.00
C HIS A 123 -5.44 -9.06 -8.44
N ASP A 124 -4.55 -8.25 -9.00
CA ASP A 124 -4.04 -8.42 -10.36
C ASP A 124 -3.27 -9.74 -10.50
N ALA A 125 -2.46 -10.11 -9.50
CA ALA A 125 -1.75 -11.38 -9.49
C ALA A 125 -2.71 -12.58 -9.42
N LEU A 126 -3.75 -12.51 -8.59
CA LEU A 126 -4.77 -13.56 -8.48
C LEU A 126 -5.65 -13.66 -9.72
N ALA A 127 -5.89 -12.55 -10.43
CA ALA A 127 -6.66 -12.54 -11.68
C ALA A 127 -5.90 -13.15 -12.88
N ALA A 128 -4.56 -13.19 -12.81
CA ALA A 128 -3.71 -13.69 -13.88
C ALA A 128 -2.62 -14.66 -13.36
N PRO A 129 -2.99 -15.74 -12.62
CA PRO A 129 -2.02 -16.59 -11.93
C PRO A 129 -1.02 -17.25 -12.87
N GLN A 130 -1.39 -17.52 -14.13
CA GLN A 130 -0.52 -18.10 -15.15
C GLN A 130 0.65 -17.20 -15.57
N ARG A 131 0.61 -15.91 -15.23
CA ARG A 131 1.69 -14.95 -15.55
C ARG A 131 2.86 -15.02 -14.57
N TYR A 132 2.64 -15.57 -13.39
CA TYR A 132 3.58 -15.53 -12.28
C TYR A 132 3.87 -16.94 -11.76
N GLY A 133 4.92 -17.06 -10.99
CA GLY A 133 5.19 -18.25 -10.19
C GLY A 133 4.31 -18.29 -8.92
N ARG A 134 4.87 -18.70 -7.81
CA ARG A 134 4.15 -18.78 -6.53
C ARG A 134 3.86 -17.39 -5.98
N LEU A 135 2.61 -17.17 -5.55
CA LEU A 135 2.22 -15.96 -4.83
C LEU A 135 2.25 -16.20 -3.32
N ASN A 136 3.06 -15.43 -2.60
CA ASN A 136 3.12 -15.40 -1.16
C ASN A 136 2.67 -14.03 -0.65
N VAL A 137 1.73 -13.99 0.29
CA VAL A 137 1.23 -12.76 0.93
C VAL A 137 1.46 -12.87 2.43
N LEU A 138 2.37 -12.06 2.95
CA LEU A 138 2.75 -12.02 4.37
C LEU A 138 2.20 -10.74 4.99
N ILE A 139 1.34 -10.87 5.98
CA ILE A 139 0.63 -9.75 6.61
C ILE A 139 1.00 -9.70 8.09
N GLY A 140 1.54 -8.56 8.52
CA GLY A 140 1.79 -8.25 9.92
C GLY A 140 0.89 -7.13 10.41
N ALA A 141 0.36 -7.25 11.61
CA ALA A 141 -0.37 -6.20 12.30
C ALA A 141 0.09 -6.08 13.75
N ARG A 142 -0.22 -4.96 14.41
CA ARG A 142 0.14 -4.77 15.81
C ARG A 142 -0.71 -5.66 16.72
N THR A 143 -2.00 -5.69 16.48
CA THR A 143 -2.98 -6.51 17.21
C THR A 143 -3.98 -7.14 16.23
N PRO A 144 -4.76 -8.15 16.63
CA PRO A 144 -5.82 -8.72 15.78
C PRO A 144 -6.84 -7.66 15.32
N GLY A 145 -7.16 -6.66 16.15
CA GLY A 145 -8.06 -5.56 15.82
C GLY A 145 -7.52 -4.56 14.81
N ASP A 146 -6.22 -4.60 14.50
CA ASP A 146 -5.57 -3.76 13.48
C ASP A 146 -5.47 -4.45 12.11
N LEU A 147 -5.92 -5.71 11.99
CA LEU A 147 -5.92 -6.44 10.72
C LEU A 147 -6.95 -5.85 9.76
N LEU A 148 -6.51 -5.56 8.54
CA LEU A 148 -7.35 -5.05 7.47
C LEU A 148 -7.76 -6.17 6.50
N TYR A 149 -8.91 -6.01 5.86
CA TYR A 149 -9.42 -6.91 4.82
C TYR A 149 -9.41 -8.39 5.23
N THR A 150 -9.82 -8.69 6.46
CA THR A 150 -9.69 -10.03 7.07
C THR A 150 -10.44 -11.10 6.27
N GLU A 151 -11.66 -10.81 5.80
CA GLU A 151 -12.44 -11.74 4.98
C GLU A 151 -11.80 -11.98 3.61
N GLU A 152 -11.22 -10.93 3.04
CA GLU A 152 -10.56 -11.00 1.74
C GLU A 152 -9.24 -11.76 1.83
N SER A 153 -8.43 -11.48 2.83
CA SER A 153 -7.17 -12.20 3.06
C SER A 153 -7.37 -13.69 3.37
N ARG A 154 -8.52 -14.07 3.94
CA ARG A 154 -8.91 -15.48 4.07
C ARG A 154 -9.16 -16.14 2.72
N ARG A 155 -9.88 -15.46 1.81
CA ARG A 155 -10.13 -15.95 0.45
C ARG A 155 -8.84 -16.06 -0.38
N TRP A 156 -7.86 -15.19 -0.16
CA TRP A 156 -6.57 -15.31 -0.86
C TRP A 156 -5.85 -16.64 -0.57
N ARG A 157 -6.11 -17.28 0.56
CA ARG A 157 -5.52 -18.60 0.91
C ARG A 157 -5.90 -19.71 -0.05
N ASP A 158 -6.97 -19.56 -0.82
CA ASP A 158 -7.41 -20.56 -1.79
C ASP A 158 -6.49 -20.60 -3.02
N ALA A 159 -5.78 -19.50 -3.33
CA ALA A 159 -4.95 -19.37 -4.52
C ALA A 159 -3.53 -18.83 -4.24
N ALA A 160 -3.24 -18.41 -3.01
CA ALA A 160 -1.95 -17.84 -2.61
C ALA A 160 -1.54 -18.37 -1.23
N ARG A 161 -0.23 -18.47 -0.97
CA ARG A 161 0.27 -18.72 0.37
C ARG A 161 0.14 -17.47 1.23
N THR A 162 -0.99 -17.31 1.91
CA THR A 162 -1.28 -16.16 2.75
C THR A 162 -1.02 -16.49 4.23
N LEU A 163 -0.05 -15.80 4.84
CA LEU A 163 0.35 -15.94 6.23
C LEU A 163 0.09 -14.62 6.97
N VAL A 164 -0.42 -14.72 8.20
CA VAL A 164 -0.78 -13.54 9.01
C VAL A 164 -0.19 -13.68 10.40
N THR A 165 0.43 -12.61 10.92
CA THR A 165 0.96 -12.53 12.27
C THR A 165 0.55 -11.25 12.97
N VAL A 166 0.54 -11.25 14.29
CA VAL A 166 0.35 -10.06 15.11
C VAL A 166 1.47 -9.91 16.13
N ASP A 167 1.89 -8.68 16.43
CA ASP A 167 2.92 -8.44 17.45
C ASP A 167 2.39 -8.73 18.86
N ARG A 168 1.12 -8.41 19.12
CA ARG A 168 0.45 -8.54 20.41
C ARG A 168 -0.90 -9.23 20.23
N PRO A 169 -1.00 -10.53 20.56
CA PRO A 169 -2.25 -11.27 20.48
C PRO A 169 -3.21 -10.83 21.58
N ASP A 170 -4.50 -11.02 21.36
CA ASP A 170 -5.53 -11.05 22.39
C ASP A 170 -5.91 -12.49 22.75
N ALA A 171 -6.84 -12.68 23.67
CA ALA A 171 -7.25 -13.99 24.15
C ALA A 171 -7.96 -14.86 23.07
N THR A 172 -8.39 -14.26 21.96
CA THR A 172 -9.09 -14.96 20.87
C THR A 172 -8.17 -15.31 19.70
N TRP A 173 -6.94 -14.79 19.70
CA TRP A 173 -6.00 -15.00 18.62
C TRP A 173 -5.37 -16.40 18.67
N THR A 174 -5.48 -17.13 17.57
CA THR A 174 -4.92 -18.48 17.41
C THR A 174 -3.86 -18.58 16.30
N GLY A 175 -3.56 -17.43 15.64
CA GLY A 175 -2.57 -17.36 14.56
C GLY A 175 -1.14 -17.16 15.06
N ASP A 176 -0.26 -16.86 14.13
CA ASP A 176 1.16 -16.58 14.42
C ASP A 176 1.31 -15.29 15.26
N VAL A 177 2.32 -15.29 16.14
CA VAL A 177 2.67 -14.15 16.99
C VAL A 177 4.13 -13.75 16.72
N GLY A 178 4.36 -12.47 16.50
CA GLY A 178 5.67 -11.90 16.23
C GLY A 178 5.70 -11.01 14.98
N VAL A 179 6.90 -10.56 14.62
CA VAL A 179 7.11 -9.66 13.47
C VAL A 179 6.91 -10.38 12.14
N VAL A 180 6.48 -9.64 11.12
CA VAL A 180 6.15 -10.21 9.79
C VAL A 180 7.35 -10.90 9.13
N THR A 181 8.58 -10.48 9.42
CA THR A 181 9.80 -11.12 8.89
C THR A 181 9.96 -12.57 9.32
N ALA A 182 9.41 -12.98 10.47
CA ALA A 182 9.43 -14.37 10.91
C ALA A 182 8.61 -15.30 9.98
N LEU A 183 7.66 -14.75 9.24
CA LEU A 183 6.88 -15.50 8.27
C LEU A 183 7.68 -15.88 7.00
N LEU A 184 8.82 -15.24 6.76
CA LEU A 184 9.68 -15.51 5.60
C LEU A 184 10.21 -16.95 5.59
N ASP A 185 10.42 -17.55 6.77
CA ASP A 185 10.86 -18.96 6.89
C ASP A 185 9.82 -19.95 6.37
N ARG A 186 8.56 -19.52 6.31
CA ARG A 186 7.44 -20.33 5.87
C ARG A 186 6.94 -19.95 4.48
N ALA A 187 7.47 -18.88 3.90
CA ALA A 187 7.16 -18.48 2.53
C ALA A 187 7.81 -19.45 1.54
N ALA A 188 7.10 -19.78 0.48
CA ALA A 188 7.57 -20.70 -0.55
C ALA A 188 7.94 -19.94 -1.82
N PHE A 189 9.20 -19.52 -1.94
CA PHE A 189 9.70 -18.77 -3.10
C PHE A 189 11.14 -19.15 -3.42
N ASP A 190 11.53 -18.97 -4.67
CA ASP A 190 12.92 -19.07 -5.11
C ASP A 190 13.56 -17.67 -5.04
N PRO A 191 14.52 -17.40 -4.14
CA PRO A 191 15.14 -16.09 -4.01
C PRO A 191 15.75 -15.57 -5.31
N ALA A 192 16.39 -16.47 -6.09
CA ALA A 192 17.01 -16.10 -7.36
C ALA A 192 16.00 -15.73 -8.45
N ASN A 193 14.75 -16.17 -8.31
CA ASN A 193 13.68 -15.92 -9.29
C ASN A 193 12.43 -15.27 -8.65
N SER A 194 12.60 -14.36 -7.70
CA SER A 194 11.51 -13.68 -7.02
C SER A 194 11.53 -12.17 -7.23
N VAL A 195 10.34 -11.56 -7.08
CA VAL A 195 10.18 -10.12 -6.87
C VAL A 195 9.41 -9.91 -5.58
N ALA A 196 9.92 -9.03 -4.72
CA ALA A 196 9.29 -8.69 -3.46
C ALA A 196 8.68 -7.28 -3.51
N PHE A 197 7.47 -7.14 -2.96
CA PHE A 197 6.72 -5.90 -2.82
C PHE A 197 6.44 -5.67 -1.35
N VAL A 198 7.00 -4.60 -0.78
CA VAL A 198 7.01 -4.37 0.67
C VAL A 198 6.42 -3.01 0.99
N CYS A 199 5.42 -2.96 1.86
CA CYS A 199 4.84 -1.72 2.34
C CYS A 199 4.42 -1.83 3.81
N GLY A 200 4.67 -0.78 4.58
CA GLY A 200 4.35 -0.72 6.01
C GLY A 200 5.25 0.29 6.74
N PRO A 201 5.35 0.22 8.07
CA PRO A 201 6.25 1.05 8.83
C PRO A 201 7.71 0.94 8.34
N GLU A 202 8.44 2.05 8.30
CA GLU A 202 9.80 2.09 7.76
C GLU A 202 10.73 1.07 8.41
N VAL A 203 10.62 0.88 9.74
CA VAL A 203 11.40 -0.14 10.47
C VAL A 203 11.14 -1.55 9.94
N MET A 204 9.87 -1.86 9.60
CA MET A 204 9.49 -3.14 9.01
C MET A 204 10.05 -3.28 7.58
N ILE A 205 9.91 -2.24 6.75
CA ILE A 205 10.45 -2.22 5.39
C ILE A 205 11.95 -2.51 5.41
N ARG A 206 12.70 -1.81 6.27
CA ARG A 206 14.16 -1.99 6.43
C ARG A 206 14.53 -3.41 6.88
N ALA A 207 13.81 -3.93 7.87
CA ALA A 207 14.06 -5.29 8.38
C ALA A 207 13.76 -6.34 7.30
N THR A 208 12.61 -6.21 6.64
CA THR A 208 12.18 -7.14 5.58
C THR A 208 13.14 -7.13 4.40
N ALA A 209 13.50 -5.95 3.89
CA ALA A 209 14.38 -5.84 2.74
C ALA A 209 15.79 -6.39 3.03
N ARG A 210 16.35 -6.12 4.23
CA ARG A 210 17.64 -6.71 4.66
C ARG A 210 17.58 -8.24 4.72
N GLU A 211 16.52 -8.79 5.30
CA GLU A 211 16.33 -10.23 5.41
C GLU A 211 16.21 -10.88 4.03
N LEU A 212 15.50 -10.24 3.09
CA LEU A 212 15.40 -10.70 1.71
C LEU A 212 16.75 -10.70 0.98
N VAL A 213 17.54 -9.64 1.16
CA VAL A 213 18.90 -9.57 0.61
C VAL A 213 19.79 -10.67 1.24
N HIS A 214 19.68 -10.90 2.55
CA HIS A 214 20.39 -11.99 3.23
C HIS A 214 20.02 -13.36 2.66
N ARG A 215 18.78 -13.53 2.19
CA ARG A 215 18.29 -14.72 1.49
C ARG A 215 18.62 -14.75 0.01
N ALA A 216 19.50 -13.86 -0.47
CA ALA A 216 19.93 -13.75 -1.85
C ALA A 216 18.84 -13.29 -2.85
N VAL A 217 17.82 -12.56 -2.40
CA VAL A 217 16.95 -11.81 -3.30
C VAL A 217 17.70 -10.57 -3.78
N ASP A 218 17.72 -10.36 -5.09
CA ASP A 218 18.37 -9.20 -5.73
C ASP A 218 17.74 -7.89 -5.21
N PRO A 219 18.51 -6.93 -4.66
CA PRO A 219 18.00 -5.65 -4.18
C PRO A 219 17.19 -4.86 -5.22
N ASP A 220 17.49 -5.00 -6.51
CA ASP A 220 16.75 -4.36 -7.59
C ASP A 220 15.37 -5.01 -7.82
N ARG A 221 15.13 -6.19 -7.27
CA ARG A 221 13.85 -6.91 -7.30
C ARG A 221 13.05 -6.78 -6.01
N ILE A 222 13.54 -6.02 -5.05
CA ILE A 222 12.80 -5.65 -3.85
C ILE A 222 12.25 -4.25 -4.06
N ARG A 223 10.94 -4.13 -4.22
CA ARG A 223 10.23 -2.87 -4.36
C ARG A 223 9.62 -2.48 -3.03
N VAL A 224 9.85 -1.25 -2.61
CA VAL A 224 9.34 -0.71 -1.34
C VAL A 224 8.51 0.53 -1.60
N SER A 225 7.40 0.69 -0.89
CA SER A 225 6.62 1.93 -0.89
C SER A 225 6.95 2.74 0.34
N LEU A 226 7.43 3.96 0.13
CA LEU A 226 7.89 4.87 1.18
C LEU A 226 6.90 6.01 1.40
N GLU A 227 6.78 6.45 2.64
CA GLU A 227 5.90 7.54 3.03
C GLU A 227 6.72 8.75 3.52
N ARG A 228 6.32 9.93 3.08
CA ARG A 228 6.75 11.24 3.59
C ARG A 228 5.55 12.18 3.55
N THR A 229 5.64 13.30 4.25
CA THR A 229 4.61 14.34 4.19
C THR A 229 4.52 14.89 2.76
N MET A 230 3.35 14.81 2.14
CA MET A 230 3.11 15.29 0.79
C MET A 230 2.05 16.39 0.79
N HIS A 231 2.37 17.54 0.18
CA HIS A 231 1.46 18.66 0.03
C HIS A 231 1.13 18.95 -1.43
N CYS A 232 2.14 19.22 -2.27
CA CYS A 232 1.89 19.57 -3.67
C CYS A 232 1.61 18.38 -4.57
N ALA A 233 2.22 17.22 -4.29
CA ALA A 233 2.21 16.00 -5.12
C ALA A 233 2.84 16.17 -6.52
N THR A 234 3.54 17.28 -6.79
CA THR A 234 4.08 17.66 -8.11
C THR A 234 5.57 17.99 -8.11
N GLY A 235 6.27 17.71 -7.01
CA GLY A 235 7.72 17.93 -6.91
C GLY A 235 8.14 19.37 -6.65
N HIS A 236 7.22 20.26 -6.20
CA HIS A 236 7.52 21.69 -6.03
C HIS A 236 7.91 22.10 -4.61
N CYS A 237 7.24 21.54 -3.59
CA CYS A 237 7.34 22.09 -2.24
C CYS A 237 8.47 21.49 -1.39
N GLY A 238 9.09 20.38 -1.82
CA GLY A 238 10.20 19.73 -1.10
C GLY A 238 9.81 18.89 0.12
N HIS A 239 8.58 18.96 0.65
CA HIS A 239 8.18 18.28 1.88
C HIS A 239 8.32 16.74 1.83
N CYS A 240 8.24 16.16 0.63
CA CYS A 240 8.39 14.71 0.43
C CYS A 240 9.81 14.30 0.04
N GLN A 241 10.81 15.18 0.23
CA GLN A 241 12.18 14.91 -0.13
C GLN A 241 12.78 13.81 0.74
N LEU A 242 13.47 12.87 0.10
CA LEU A 242 14.29 11.84 0.72
C LEU A 242 15.62 11.79 -0.05
N GLY A 243 16.65 12.46 0.45
CA GLY A 243 17.89 12.65 -0.29
C GLY A 243 17.64 13.31 -1.66
N PRO A 244 18.04 12.70 -2.78
CA PRO A 244 17.81 13.25 -4.11
C PRO A 244 16.38 13.02 -4.64
N LEU A 245 15.57 12.20 -3.96
CA LEU A 245 14.23 11.81 -4.41
C LEU A 245 13.17 12.76 -3.87
N LEU A 246 12.22 13.12 -4.72
CA LEU A 246 10.93 13.71 -4.33
C LEU A 246 9.86 12.62 -4.42
N LEU A 247 9.50 12.00 -3.29
CA LEU A 247 8.64 10.80 -3.28
C LEU A 247 7.28 11.00 -3.93
N CYS A 248 6.79 12.22 -4.02
CA CYS A 248 5.55 12.50 -4.74
C CYS A 248 5.66 12.34 -6.27
N ARG A 249 6.88 12.34 -6.82
CA ARG A 249 7.16 12.21 -8.25
C ARG A 249 8.00 10.97 -8.56
N ASP A 250 9.09 10.77 -7.81
CA ASP A 250 10.10 9.72 -8.03
C ASP A 250 9.78 8.43 -7.27
N GLY A 251 8.76 8.46 -6.40
CA GLY A 251 8.18 7.37 -5.63
C GLY A 251 6.63 7.42 -5.69
N PRO A 252 5.89 6.86 -4.72
CA PRO A 252 6.38 6.26 -3.46
C PRO A 252 7.07 4.91 -3.63
N VAL A 253 6.83 4.21 -4.73
CA VAL A 253 7.43 2.90 -5.01
C VAL A 253 8.80 3.08 -5.64
N VAL A 254 9.82 2.56 -4.95
CA VAL A 254 11.22 2.57 -5.40
C VAL A 254 11.86 1.19 -5.20
N THR A 255 12.98 0.91 -5.87
CA THR A 255 13.76 -0.30 -5.58
C THR A 255 14.52 -0.15 -4.28
N TRP A 256 14.81 -1.27 -3.62
CA TRP A 256 15.62 -1.27 -2.41
C TRP A 256 17.03 -0.74 -2.66
N THR A 257 17.60 -1.01 -3.82
CA THR A 257 18.89 -0.44 -4.23
C THR A 257 18.94 1.08 -4.08
N HIS A 258 17.86 1.78 -4.49
CA HIS A 258 17.76 3.23 -4.34
C HIS A 258 17.42 3.68 -2.91
N ALA A 259 16.60 2.91 -2.19
CA ALA A 259 16.11 3.30 -0.87
C ALA A 259 17.13 3.04 0.25
N GLN A 260 17.90 1.95 0.17
CA GLN A 260 18.69 1.44 1.28
C GLN A 260 19.66 2.47 1.88
N THR A 261 20.42 3.19 1.06
CA THR A 261 21.37 4.19 1.54
C THR A 261 20.71 5.39 2.17
N LEU A 262 19.57 5.82 1.62
CA LEU A 262 18.81 6.98 2.07
C LEU A 262 18.12 6.74 3.42
N LEU A 263 17.58 5.54 3.63
CA LEU A 263 16.90 5.18 4.86
C LEU A 263 17.82 4.96 6.06
N PHE A 264 19.16 4.94 5.87
CA PHE A 264 20.12 4.83 6.96
C PHE A 264 20.67 6.16 7.44
N VAL A 265 20.41 7.24 6.72
CA VAL A 265 20.79 8.59 7.15
C VAL A 265 19.73 9.11 8.10
N ARG A 266 20.11 9.38 9.37
CA ARG A 266 19.17 9.79 10.43
C ARG A 266 18.49 11.14 10.20
N GLU A 267 19.04 11.95 9.32
CA GLU A 267 18.65 13.34 9.07
C GLU A 267 17.87 13.53 7.75
N LEU A 268 17.52 12.45 7.07
CA LEU A 268 16.73 12.49 5.83
C LEU A 268 15.25 12.20 6.04
#